data_d95b3b723aeab2d085d3b5c1a251fb6d
#
_entry.id   d95b3b723aeab2d085d3b5c1a251fb6d
#
_cell.length_a   1.000
_cell.length_b   1.000
_cell.length_c   1.000
_cell.angle_alpha   90.00
_cell.angle_beta   90.00
_cell.angle_gamma   90.00
#
_symmetry.space_group_name_H-M   'P 1'
#
loop_
_entity.id
_entity.type
_entity.pdbx_description
1 polymer ?
#
loop_
_entity_poly.entity_id
_entity_poly.type
_entity_poly.pdbx_seq_one_letter_code
_entity_poly.pdbx_strand_id
1 'polypeptide(L)'
;METVLRAYALNTAVKLLVRRRRPCLPGLPALTRTPTRMSFPSAHAATSFAGALSYSRLGLPRTALYALALGLSCSRVYLGVHYPSDVIGGALLGTVVGSCARGERASAAAGGRASQGRR
;
A
#
# COMPACT_ATOMS: atom_id res chain seq x y z
N MET A 1 8.46 -6.81 -6.22
CA MET A 1 8.62 -5.42 -6.70
C MET A 1 7.39 -4.93 -7.46
N GLU A 2 6.93 -5.65 -8.46
CA GLU A 2 5.79 -5.29 -9.31
C GLU A 2 4.50 -4.93 -8.54
N THR A 3 4.11 -5.71 -7.54
CA THR A 3 2.92 -5.47 -6.72
C THR A 3 2.96 -4.12 -6.00
N VAL A 4 4.13 -3.73 -5.48
CA VAL A 4 4.32 -2.44 -4.81
C VAL A 4 4.23 -1.28 -5.79
N LEU A 5 4.78 -1.45 -6.99
CA LEU A 5 4.68 -0.46 -8.07
C LEU A 5 3.23 -0.29 -8.55
N ARG A 6 2.50 -1.38 -8.71
CA ARG A 6 1.06 -1.36 -9.04
C ARG A 6 0.24 -0.63 -7.96
N ALA A 7 0.52 -0.92 -6.68
CA ALA A 7 -0.13 -0.23 -5.57
C ALA A 7 0.17 1.27 -5.57
N TYR A 8 1.42 1.66 -5.84
CA TYR A 8 1.81 3.06 -5.95
C TYR A 8 1.15 3.78 -7.13
N ALA A 9 1.12 3.15 -8.30
CA ALA A 9 0.48 3.72 -9.50
C ALA A 9 -1.02 3.92 -9.29
N LEU A 10 -1.72 2.92 -8.76
CA LEU A 10 -3.14 2.99 -8.47
C LEU A 10 -3.44 4.03 -7.38
N ASN A 11 -2.62 4.07 -6.33
CA ASN A 11 -2.71 5.10 -5.30
C ASN A 11 -2.58 6.51 -5.89
N THR A 12 -1.67 6.70 -6.84
CA THR A 12 -1.48 8.00 -7.50
C THR A 12 -2.71 8.36 -8.35
N ALA A 13 -3.28 7.41 -9.07
CA ALA A 13 -4.51 7.63 -9.84
C ALA A 13 -5.68 8.05 -8.92
N VAL A 14 -5.91 7.32 -7.83
CA VAL A 14 -6.96 7.66 -6.84
C VAL A 14 -6.69 9.03 -6.22
N LYS A 15 -5.44 9.35 -5.93
CA LYS A 15 -5.04 10.65 -5.37
C LYS A 15 -5.39 11.81 -6.30
N LEU A 16 -5.18 11.65 -7.60
CA LEU A 16 -5.53 12.66 -8.62
C LEU A 16 -7.04 12.83 -8.79
N LEU A 17 -7.83 11.78 -8.53
CA LEU A 17 -9.29 11.83 -8.57
C LEU A 17 -9.86 12.52 -7.33
N VAL A 18 -9.43 12.10 -6.13
CA VAL A 18 -10.00 12.59 -4.87
C VAL A 18 -9.50 13.98 -4.50
N ARG A 19 -8.25 14.31 -4.80
CA ARG A 19 -7.61 15.62 -4.57
C ARG A 19 -7.77 16.20 -3.17
N ARG A 20 -7.88 15.36 -2.14
CA ARG A 20 -8.01 15.80 -0.76
C ARG A 20 -6.77 16.53 -0.28
N ARG A 21 -6.93 17.72 0.30
CA ARG A 21 -5.82 18.48 0.88
C ARG A 21 -5.34 17.83 2.19
N ARG A 22 -4.06 18.04 2.49
CA ARG A 22 -3.45 17.57 3.74
C ARG A 22 -3.97 18.34 4.95
N PRO A 23 -3.89 17.73 6.17
CA PRO A 23 -4.17 18.45 7.40
C PRO A 23 -3.29 19.72 7.48
N CYS A 24 -3.89 20.84 7.84
CA CYS A 24 -3.20 22.06 8.22
C CYS A 24 -3.55 22.33 9.69
N LEU A 25 -2.59 22.14 10.57
CA LEU A 25 -2.77 22.43 12.00
C LEU A 25 -2.26 23.86 12.25
N PRO A 26 -3.13 24.80 12.66
CA PRO A 26 -2.70 26.16 12.98
C PRO A 26 -1.61 26.15 14.06
N GLY A 27 -0.50 26.84 13.80
CA GLY A 27 0.62 26.94 14.75
C GLY A 27 1.59 25.77 14.78
N LEU A 28 1.34 24.68 14.04
CA LEU A 28 2.25 23.53 13.93
C LEU A 28 2.72 23.39 12.49
N PRO A 29 4.00 23.68 12.18
CA PRO A 29 4.53 23.40 10.86
C PRO A 29 4.56 21.90 10.60
N ALA A 30 4.34 21.51 9.34
CA ALA A 30 4.48 20.10 8.95
C ALA A 30 5.88 19.61 9.28
N LEU A 31 5.99 18.55 10.09
CA LEU A 31 7.25 17.99 10.57
C LEU A 31 8.06 17.31 9.45
N THR A 32 7.49 17.15 8.27
CA THR A 32 8.17 16.56 7.11
C THR A 32 7.68 17.17 5.80
N ARG A 33 8.60 17.26 4.83
CA ARG A 33 8.25 17.66 3.46
C ARG A 33 7.51 16.55 2.75
N THR A 34 6.52 16.92 1.97
CA THR A 34 5.73 15.97 1.17
C THR A 34 5.79 16.36 -0.31
N PRO A 35 5.93 15.38 -1.23
CA PRO A 35 6.07 15.66 -2.66
C PRO A 35 4.79 16.24 -3.28
N THR A 36 3.63 16.03 -2.65
CA THR A 36 2.34 16.52 -3.15
C THR A 36 1.50 17.13 -2.03
N ARG A 37 0.61 18.06 -2.39
CA ARG A 37 -0.38 18.64 -1.45
C ARG A 37 -1.58 17.73 -1.19
N MET A 38 -1.69 16.63 -1.91
CA MET A 38 -2.80 15.69 -1.79
C MET A 38 -2.53 14.65 -0.70
N SER A 39 -3.55 14.38 0.14
CA SER A 39 -3.41 13.47 1.28
C SER A 39 -3.97 12.07 1.02
N PHE A 40 -5.11 11.95 0.37
CA PHE A 40 -5.83 10.68 0.21
C PHE A 40 -5.53 10.02 -1.15
N PRO A 41 -5.34 8.70 -1.20
CA PRO A 41 -5.01 7.84 -0.06
C PRO A 41 -3.52 7.96 0.31
N SER A 42 -3.13 7.42 1.48
CA SER A 42 -1.72 7.42 1.91
C SER A 42 -0.90 6.44 1.09
N ALA A 43 0.07 6.94 0.33
CA ALA A 43 0.96 6.11 -0.48
C ALA A 43 1.84 5.20 0.39
N HIS A 44 2.32 5.70 1.55
CA HIS A 44 3.09 4.88 2.48
C HIS A 44 2.28 3.70 3.01
N ALA A 45 1.02 3.91 3.39
CA ALA A 45 0.15 2.82 3.81
C ALA A 45 -0.09 1.83 2.65
N ALA A 46 -0.44 2.31 1.46
CA ALA A 46 -0.71 1.45 0.31
C ALA A 46 0.48 0.57 -0.06
N THR A 47 1.66 1.14 -0.18
CA THR A 47 2.88 0.39 -0.55
C THR A 47 3.36 -0.53 0.56
N SER A 48 3.25 -0.12 1.85
CA SER A 48 3.65 -0.94 2.98
C SER A 48 2.76 -2.18 3.14
N PHE A 49 1.44 -2.04 3.03
CA PHE A 49 0.52 -3.17 3.13
C PHE A 49 0.60 -4.10 1.91
N ALA A 50 0.75 -3.57 0.69
CA ALA A 50 1.01 -4.38 -0.49
C ALA A 50 2.34 -5.13 -0.38
N GLY A 51 3.38 -4.49 0.15
CA GLY A 51 4.68 -5.09 0.44
C GLY A 51 4.57 -6.19 1.49
N ALA A 52 3.93 -5.92 2.64
CA ALA A 52 3.75 -6.89 3.71
C ALA A 52 3.09 -8.18 3.20
N LEU A 53 2.04 -8.05 2.39
CA LEU A 53 1.37 -9.20 1.78
C LEU A 53 2.26 -9.94 0.76
N SER A 54 3.06 -9.22 -0.02
CA SER A 54 3.95 -9.80 -1.01
C SER A 54 5.15 -10.52 -0.38
N TYR A 55 5.80 -9.91 0.61
CA TYR A 55 7.00 -10.45 1.25
C TYR A 55 6.71 -11.54 2.28
N SER A 56 5.49 -11.59 2.83
CA SER A 56 5.08 -12.71 3.72
C SER A 56 5.18 -14.08 3.06
N ARG A 57 5.35 -14.15 1.75
CA ARG A 57 5.54 -15.40 0.98
C ARG A 57 6.99 -15.86 0.89
N LEU A 58 7.92 -14.98 1.20
CA LEU A 58 9.35 -15.28 1.20
C LEU A 58 9.81 -15.89 2.52
N GLY A 59 8.86 -16.40 3.34
CA GLY A 59 9.15 -16.97 4.65
C GLY A 59 9.32 -15.95 5.78
N LEU A 60 9.14 -14.66 5.49
CA LEU A 60 9.20 -13.63 6.52
C LEU A 60 7.94 -13.65 7.40
N PRO A 61 8.06 -13.45 8.72
CA PRO A 61 6.93 -13.52 9.63
C PRO A 61 5.90 -12.43 9.33
N ARG A 62 4.68 -12.86 9.03
CA ARG A 62 3.56 -11.97 8.68
C ARG A 62 3.32 -10.90 9.73
N THR A 63 3.34 -11.30 11.00
CA THR A 63 3.12 -10.40 12.13
C THR A 63 4.10 -9.24 12.14
N ALA A 64 5.39 -9.50 11.93
CA ALA A 64 6.42 -8.47 11.88
C ALA A 64 6.22 -7.52 10.68
N LEU A 65 5.90 -8.06 9.50
CA LEU A 65 5.66 -7.26 8.29
C LEU A 65 4.45 -6.34 8.45
N TYR A 66 3.34 -6.85 8.99
CA TYR A 66 2.14 -6.03 9.22
C TYR A 66 2.33 -5.04 10.38
N ALA A 67 3.05 -5.40 11.44
CA ALA A 67 3.41 -4.47 12.50
C ALA A 67 4.25 -3.30 11.97
N LEU A 68 5.23 -3.58 11.10
CA LEU A 68 6.03 -2.56 10.44
C LEU A 68 5.17 -1.66 9.52
N ALA A 69 4.29 -2.27 8.71
CA ALA A 69 3.38 -1.52 7.84
C ALA A 69 2.45 -0.61 8.65
N LEU A 70 1.93 -1.10 9.77
CA LEU A 70 1.09 -0.32 10.68
C LEU A 70 1.88 0.82 11.34
N GLY A 71 3.07 0.55 11.87
CA GLY A 71 3.93 1.56 12.47
C GLY A 71 4.29 2.69 11.51
N LEU A 72 4.68 2.34 10.27
CA LEU A 72 4.93 3.31 9.20
C LEU A 72 3.68 4.13 8.86
N SER A 73 2.51 3.50 8.85
CA SER A 73 1.25 4.15 8.55
C SER A 73 0.83 5.11 9.68
N CYS A 74 0.92 4.68 10.92
CA CYS A 74 0.61 5.51 12.10
C CYS A 74 1.57 6.70 12.21
N SER A 75 2.85 6.53 11.87
CA SER A 75 3.81 7.63 11.85
C SER A 75 3.37 8.78 10.92
N ARG A 76 2.64 8.50 9.84
CA ARG A 76 2.14 9.53 8.91
C ARG A 76 1.04 10.40 9.53
N VAL A 77 0.22 9.82 10.39
CA VAL A 77 -0.79 10.54 11.18
C VAL A 77 -0.11 11.38 12.26
N TYR A 78 0.84 10.76 12.98
CA TYR A 78 1.61 11.46 14.03
C TYR A 78 2.37 12.68 13.48
N LEU A 79 2.97 12.56 12.29
CA LEU A 79 3.65 13.66 11.61
C LEU A 79 2.70 14.75 11.06
N GLY A 80 1.39 14.60 11.22
CA GLY A 80 0.38 15.57 10.76
C GLY A 80 0.25 15.68 9.25
N VAL A 81 0.76 14.72 8.47
CA VAL A 81 0.74 14.79 7.00
C VAL A 81 -0.41 14.02 6.36
N HIS A 82 -1.09 13.17 7.13
CA HIS A 82 -2.24 12.38 6.70
C HIS A 82 -3.33 12.33 7.77
N TYR A 83 -4.59 12.27 7.32
CA TYR A 83 -5.71 11.91 8.19
C TYR A 83 -5.72 10.41 8.46
N PRO A 84 -6.28 9.94 9.59
CA PRO A 84 -6.46 8.51 9.84
C PRO A 84 -7.18 7.78 8.69
N SER A 85 -8.19 8.42 8.09
CA SER A 85 -8.92 7.88 6.94
C SER A 85 -8.05 7.72 5.67
N ASP A 86 -7.02 8.56 5.48
CA ASP A 86 -6.08 8.41 4.36
C ASP A 86 -5.23 7.15 4.52
N VAL A 87 -4.87 6.84 5.76
CA VAL A 87 -4.10 5.64 6.12
C VAL A 87 -4.95 4.39 5.94
N ILE A 88 -6.19 4.39 6.43
CA ILE A 88 -7.12 3.27 6.26
C ILE A 88 -7.37 3.03 4.77
N GLY A 89 -7.67 4.07 3.99
CA GLY A 89 -7.87 3.96 2.55
C GLY A 89 -6.64 3.42 1.82
N GLY A 90 -5.44 3.87 2.21
CA GLY A 90 -4.19 3.35 1.66
C GLY A 90 -3.95 1.88 2.01
N ALA A 91 -4.17 1.49 3.28
CA ALA A 91 -4.02 0.11 3.73
C ALA A 91 -4.97 -0.85 3.00
N LEU A 92 -6.22 -0.46 2.83
CA LEU A 92 -7.21 -1.24 2.06
C LEU A 92 -6.77 -1.38 0.60
N LEU A 93 -6.38 -0.28 -0.06
CA LEU A 93 -5.91 -0.29 -1.42
C LEU A 93 -4.71 -1.23 -1.60
N GLY A 94 -3.70 -1.11 -0.73
CA GLY A 94 -2.51 -1.96 -0.76
C GLY A 94 -2.82 -3.43 -0.55
N THR A 95 -3.74 -3.75 0.35
CA THR A 95 -4.19 -5.12 0.61
C THR A 95 -4.93 -5.71 -0.60
N VAL A 96 -5.83 -4.95 -1.21
CA VAL A 96 -6.56 -5.39 -2.41
C VAL A 96 -5.59 -5.67 -3.56
N VAL A 97 -4.69 -4.73 -3.87
CA VAL A 97 -3.69 -4.91 -4.94
C VAL A 97 -2.79 -6.10 -4.67
N GLY A 98 -2.34 -6.26 -3.42
CA GLY A 98 -1.53 -7.42 -3.01
C GLY A 98 -2.26 -8.75 -3.16
N SER A 99 -3.56 -8.77 -2.86
CA SER A 99 -4.41 -9.96 -2.99
C SER A 99 -4.67 -10.32 -4.45
N CYS A 100 -4.96 -9.35 -5.32
CA CYS A 100 -5.15 -9.57 -6.76
C CYS A 100 -3.88 -10.14 -7.41
N ALA A 101 -2.72 -9.54 -7.15
CA ALA A 101 -1.43 -10.04 -7.63
C ALA A 101 -1.12 -11.48 -7.12
N ARG A 102 -1.72 -11.85 -6.00
CA ARG A 102 -1.67 -13.22 -5.48
C ARG A 102 -2.48 -14.19 -6.32
N GLY A 103 -3.70 -13.81 -6.69
CA GLY A 103 -4.59 -14.64 -7.52
C GLY A 103 -4.01 -14.89 -8.90
N GLU A 104 -3.49 -13.87 -9.56
CA GLU A 104 -2.87 -13.95 -10.88
C GLU A 104 -1.72 -14.97 -10.92
N ARG A 105 -0.83 -14.93 -9.93
CA ARG A 105 0.31 -15.86 -9.87
C ARG A 105 -0.09 -17.29 -9.54
N ALA A 106 -1.10 -17.50 -8.71
CA ALA A 106 -1.62 -18.82 -8.41
C ALA A 106 -2.27 -19.44 -9.65
N SER A 107 -3.03 -18.67 -10.41
CA SER A 107 -3.66 -19.10 -11.65
C SER A 107 -2.62 -19.44 -12.73
N ALA A 108 -1.59 -18.62 -12.90
CA ALA A 108 -0.50 -18.87 -13.84
C ALA A 108 0.27 -20.16 -13.51
N ALA A 109 0.53 -20.43 -12.23
CA ALA A 109 1.20 -21.65 -11.78
C ALA A 109 0.36 -22.90 -12.02
N ALA A 110 -0.96 -22.82 -11.85
CA ALA A 110 -1.88 -23.92 -12.13
C ALA A 110 -1.97 -24.23 -13.64
N GLY A 111 -2.06 -23.20 -14.48
CA GLY A 111 -2.08 -23.33 -15.94
C GLY A 111 -0.80 -23.94 -16.50
N GLY A 112 0.36 -23.55 -15.98
CA GLY A 112 1.66 -24.12 -16.38
C GLY A 112 1.79 -25.61 -16.07
N ARG A 113 1.25 -26.08 -14.94
CA ARG A 113 1.24 -27.51 -14.58
C ARG A 113 0.32 -28.34 -15.48
N ALA A 114 -0.84 -27.79 -15.86
CA ALA A 114 -1.78 -28.47 -16.72
C ALA A 114 -1.23 -28.67 -18.14
N SER A 115 -0.40 -27.78 -18.66
CA SER A 115 0.22 -27.87 -19.97
C SER A 115 1.38 -28.91 -20.01
N GLN A 116 2.10 -29.10 -18.91
CA GLN A 116 3.19 -30.10 -18.83
C GLN A 116 2.71 -31.55 -18.64
N GLY A 117 1.53 -31.73 -18.05
CA GLY A 117 0.94 -33.09 -17.89
C GLY A 117 0.31 -33.69 -19.14
N ARG A 118 0.27 -32.96 -20.25
CA ARG A 118 -0.28 -33.41 -21.55
C ARG A 118 0.78 -33.83 -22.58
N ARG A 119 2.03 -33.86 -22.20
CA ARG A 119 3.14 -34.38 -23.00
C ARG A 119 3.63 -35.71 -22.39
#